data_ae0a4d9640e13ec763e054542ab52627
#
_entry.id   ae0a4d9640e13ec763e054542ab52627
#
_cell.length_a   1.000
_cell.length_b   1.000
_cell.length_c   1.000
_cell.angle_alpha   90.00
_cell.angle_beta   90.00
_cell.angle_gamma   90.00
#
_symmetry.space_group_name_H-M   'P 1'
#
loop_
_entity.id
_entity.type
_entity.pdbx_description
1 polymer ?
#
loop_
_entity_poly.entity_id
_entity_poly.type
_entity_poly.pdbx_seq_one_letter_code
_entity_poly.pdbx_strand_id
1 'polypeptide(L)'
;MRSLTRPLLFLALLGSSAALAQSNVRLSYEFAAPAGNTKDFVDRFSSRGAHLDISLELSYAFNLELSAGLNSFNAVKQGVLATTDGDVSGKQFRYLNVIPLMGGFAFHIPLGHGSRLWAGVNGGAAYFDRVVDIGLNEYTLSDWQWGVQPHVGLAFGLGDGGTALFFDGRWNYFWERHGIPSQQYFSFGVGLLFGGSSHKK
;
A
#
# COMPACT_ATOMS: atom_id res chain seq x y z
N MET A 1 15.32 -38.37 9.76
CA MET A 1 14.77 -37.54 8.66
C MET A 1 15.62 -36.27 8.56
N ARG A 2 16.59 -36.21 7.66
CA ARG A 2 17.53 -35.08 7.50
C ARG A 2 16.87 -34.04 6.57
N SER A 3 16.81 -32.81 7.05
CA SER A 3 16.05 -31.70 6.46
C SER A 3 16.51 -31.32 5.04
N LEU A 4 15.71 -31.65 4.07
CA LEU A 4 15.77 -31.16 2.66
C LEU A 4 15.43 -29.68 2.50
N THR A 5 15.15 -28.98 3.59
CA THR A 5 14.72 -27.57 3.58
C THR A 5 15.85 -26.57 3.34
N ARG A 6 17.11 -26.94 3.62
CA ARG A 6 18.26 -26.03 3.43
C ARG A 6 18.65 -25.76 1.96
N PRO A 7 18.65 -26.75 1.04
CA PRO A 7 18.99 -26.46 -0.36
C PRO A 7 17.90 -25.69 -1.11
N LEU A 8 16.62 -25.82 -0.74
CA LEU A 8 15.52 -25.07 -1.34
C LEU A 8 15.59 -23.58 -1.01
N LEU A 9 16.01 -23.21 0.20
CA LEU A 9 16.18 -21.81 0.60
C LEU A 9 17.36 -21.15 -0.15
N PHE A 10 18.43 -21.88 -0.41
CA PHE A 10 19.60 -21.41 -1.17
C PHE A 10 19.29 -21.25 -2.67
N LEU A 11 18.47 -22.14 -3.24
CA LEU A 11 18.03 -22.05 -4.63
C LEU A 11 17.08 -20.86 -4.85
N ALA A 12 16.21 -20.54 -3.88
CA ALA A 12 15.35 -19.38 -3.88
C ALA A 12 16.15 -18.06 -3.82
N LEU A 13 17.25 -18.04 -3.06
CA LEU A 13 18.14 -16.87 -2.95
C LEU A 13 19.01 -16.66 -4.21
N LEU A 14 19.39 -17.70 -4.92
CA LEU A 14 20.16 -17.59 -6.17
C LEU A 14 19.27 -17.23 -7.37
N GLY A 15 17.98 -17.63 -7.36
CA GLY A 15 17.00 -17.22 -8.37
C GLY A 15 16.65 -15.73 -8.29
N SER A 16 16.81 -15.12 -7.12
CA SER A 16 16.46 -13.70 -6.89
C SER A 16 17.41 -12.70 -7.56
N SER A 17 18.66 -13.05 -7.79
CA SER A 17 19.64 -12.12 -8.40
C SER A 17 19.43 -11.90 -9.91
N ALA A 18 18.93 -12.87 -10.65
CA ALA A 18 18.60 -12.71 -12.08
C ALA A 18 17.25 -11.99 -12.27
N ALA A 19 16.30 -12.18 -11.37
CA ALA A 19 15.02 -11.49 -11.39
C ALA A 19 15.16 -9.99 -11.02
N LEU A 20 16.14 -9.64 -10.18
CA LEU A 20 16.43 -8.24 -9.82
C LEU A 20 17.05 -7.43 -10.97
N ALA A 21 17.64 -8.08 -11.98
CA ALA A 21 18.21 -7.39 -13.14
C ALA A 21 17.16 -6.75 -14.07
N GLN A 22 15.90 -7.16 -13.98
CA GLN A 22 14.78 -6.62 -14.75
C GLN A 22 13.66 -6.09 -13.81
N SER A 23 14.03 -5.62 -12.65
CA SER A 23 13.06 -5.10 -11.67
C SER A 23 13.09 -3.58 -11.62
N ASN A 24 11.92 -3.00 -11.39
CA ASN A 24 11.77 -1.60 -11.04
C ASN A 24 11.38 -1.50 -9.58
N VAL A 25 11.97 -0.56 -8.86
CA VAL A 25 11.62 -0.24 -7.48
C VAL A 25 11.03 1.17 -7.45
N ARG A 26 9.84 1.32 -6.88
CA ARG A 26 9.19 2.61 -6.68
C ARG A 26 9.08 2.87 -5.17
N LEU A 27 9.53 4.03 -4.75
CA LEU A 27 9.39 4.51 -3.39
C LEU A 27 8.64 5.83 -3.43
N SER A 28 7.50 5.90 -2.74
CA SER A 28 6.66 7.11 -2.68
C SER A 28 6.37 7.55 -1.26
N TYR A 29 6.17 8.83 -1.13
CA TYR A 29 5.44 9.46 -0.05
C TYR A 29 3.97 9.49 -0.42
N GLU A 30 3.08 9.09 0.50
CA GLU A 30 1.66 8.98 0.24
C GLU A 30 0.81 9.97 1.04
N PHE A 31 -0.19 10.48 0.35
CA PHE A 31 -1.34 11.20 0.90
C PHE A 31 -2.56 10.29 0.81
N ALA A 32 -3.42 10.29 1.81
CA ALA A 32 -4.58 9.42 1.81
C ALA A 32 -5.87 10.13 2.24
N ALA A 33 -6.96 9.87 1.50
CA ALA A 33 -8.29 10.39 1.76
C ALA A 33 -9.22 9.22 2.16
N PRO A 34 -9.76 9.19 3.38
CA PRO A 34 -10.66 8.14 3.80
C PRO A 34 -12.00 8.22 3.05
N ALA A 35 -12.59 7.05 2.78
CA ALA A 35 -13.88 6.89 2.12
C ALA A 35 -14.71 5.80 2.83
N GLY A 36 -16.01 5.72 2.53
CA GLY A 36 -16.90 4.72 3.12
C GLY A 36 -16.77 4.63 4.64
N ASN A 37 -16.79 3.42 5.20
CA ASN A 37 -16.71 3.18 6.65
C ASN A 37 -15.42 3.71 7.29
N THR A 38 -14.33 3.83 6.54
CA THR A 38 -13.10 4.46 7.04
C THR A 38 -13.34 5.92 7.36
N LYS A 39 -14.10 6.65 6.51
CA LYS A 39 -14.47 8.06 6.74
C LYS A 39 -15.38 8.22 7.97
N ASP A 40 -16.22 7.24 8.28
CA ASP A 40 -17.05 7.26 9.47
C ASP A 40 -16.23 7.13 10.75
N PHE A 41 -15.09 6.44 10.68
CA PHE A 41 -14.16 6.31 11.81
C PHE A 41 -13.17 7.49 11.89
N VAL A 42 -12.47 7.80 10.78
CA VAL A 42 -11.51 8.92 10.65
C VAL A 42 -11.87 9.71 9.41
N ASP A 43 -12.25 10.99 9.56
CA ASP A 43 -12.80 11.81 8.48
C ASP A 43 -11.80 12.82 7.89
N ARG A 44 -10.56 12.78 8.37
CA ARG A 44 -9.52 13.72 7.96
C ARG A 44 -8.58 13.10 6.92
N PHE A 45 -8.23 13.93 5.96
CA PHE A 45 -7.14 13.65 5.02
C PHE A 45 -5.83 13.43 5.78
N SER A 46 -5.07 12.42 5.36
CA SER A 46 -3.75 12.10 5.92
C SER A 46 -2.65 12.49 4.94
N SER A 47 -1.62 13.12 5.48
CA SER A 47 -0.33 13.32 4.79
C SER A 47 0.77 12.45 5.41
N ARG A 48 0.43 11.30 6.00
CA ARG A 48 1.37 10.43 6.72
C ARG A 48 1.33 9.05 6.13
N GLY A 49 1.96 8.89 4.97
CA GLY A 49 2.05 7.62 4.30
C GLY A 49 3.35 7.45 3.56
N ALA A 50 3.74 6.20 3.37
CA ALA A 50 4.85 5.78 2.51
C ALA A 50 4.49 4.47 1.84
N HIS A 51 5.01 4.25 0.63
CA HIS A 51 4.75 3.04 -0.12
C HIS A 51 5.99 2.60 -0.89
N LEU A 52 6.20 1.30 -0.93
CA LEU A 52 7.24 0.62 -1.68
C LEU A 52 6.60 -0.38 -2.63
N ASP A 53 6.90 -0.27 -3.92
CA ASP A 53 6.54 -1.28 -4.91
C ASP A 53 7.80 -1.87 -5.54
N ILE A 54 7.77 -3.16 -5.76
CA ILE A 54 8.74 -3.90 -6.56
C ILE A 54 7.99 -4.49 -7.74
N SER A 55 8.43 -4.14 -8.96
CA SER A 55 7.79 -4.55 -10.21
C SER A 55 8.76 -5.39 -11.01
N LEU A 56 8.38 -6.62 -11.30
CA LEU A 56 9.14 -7.58 -12.09
C LEU A 56 8.57 -7.66 -13.50
N GLU A 57 9.38 -7.37 -14.51
CA GLU A 57 8.97 -7.44 -15.90
C GLU A 57 8.77 -8.90 -16.35
N LEU A 58 7.53 -9.29 -16.62
CA LEU A 58 7.19 -10.60 -17.21
C LEU A 58 7.19 -10.53 -18.73
N SER A 59 6.82 -9.38 -19.29
CA SER A 59 6.87 -9.08 -20.73
C SER A 59 7.01 -7.57 -20.92
N TYR A 60 7.17 -7.16 -22.18
CA TYR A 60 7.33 -5.74 -22.55
C TYR A 60 6.28 -4.79 -21.94
N ALA A 61 5.07 -5.25 -21.75
CA ALA A 61 3.96 -4.42 -21.24
C ALA A 61 3.35 -4.94 -19.94
N PHE A 62 3.75 -6.11 -19.45
CA PHE A 62 3.07 -6.78 -18.34
C PHE A 62 4.06 -7.12 -17.21
N ASN A 63 3.77 -6.62 -16.03
CA ASN A 63 4.63 -6.76 -14.87
C ASN A 63 3.88 -7.44 -13.72
N LEU A 64 4.60 -8.26 -12.96
CA LEU A 64 4.19 -8.72 -11.64
C LEU A 64 4.60 -7.67 -10.62
N GLU A 65 3.72 -7.33 -9.68
CA GLU A 65 3.98 -6.34 -8.65
C GLU A 65 3.86 -6.92 -7.25
N LEU A 66 4.77 -6.49 -6.38
CA LEU A 66 4.69 -6.67 -4.94
C LEU A 66 4.74 -5.30 -4.30
N SER A 67 3.85 -5.04 -3.36
CA SER A 67 3.75 -3.74 -2.71
C SER A 67 3.58 -3.84 -1.20
N ALA A 68 4.17 -2.90 -0.50
CA ALA A 68 4.02 -2.72 0.93
C ALA A 68 3.88 -1.23 1.24
N GLY A 69 3.01 -0.87 2.16
CA GLY A 69 2.79 0.53 2.50
C GLY A 69 2.52 0.76 3.98
N LEU A 70 2.43 2.02 4.32
CA LEU A 70 1.99 2.51 5.62
C LEU A 70 1.15 3.77 5.39
N ASN A 71 -0.06 3.80 5.92
CA ASN A 71 -0.90 4.99 5.96
C ASN A 71 -1.42 5.20 7.39
N SER A 72 -1.27 6.41 7.93
CA SER A 72 -1.68 6.73 9.29
C SER A 72 -2.67 7.90 9.26
N PHE A 73 -3.88 7.65 9.75
CA PHE A 73 -4.95 8.64 9.86
C PHE A 73 -5.18 9.02 11.32
N ASN A 74 -5.61 10.24 11.54
CA ASN A 74 -6.05 10.69 12.85
C ASN A 74 -7.26 11.61 12.74
N ALA A 75 -8.19 11.50 13.69
CA ALA A 75 -9.35 12.37 13.79
C ALA A 75 -9.69 12.65 15.26
N VAL A 76 -10.40 13.74 15.49
CA VAL A 76 -10.96 14.08 16.79
C VAL A 76 -12.45 14.19 16.62
N LYS A 77 -13.20 13.35 17.34
CA LYS A 77 -14.69 13.38 17.33
C LYS A 77 -15.22 13.61 18.74
N GLN A 78 -16.39 14.20 18.83
CA GLN A 78 -17.18 14.23 20.07
C GLN A 78 -18.37 13.28 19.91
N GLY A 79 -18.63 12.48 20.92
CA GLY A 79 -19.75 11.53 20.86
C GLY A 79 -19.72 10.50 21.99
N VAL A 80 -20.66 9.59 21.91
CA VAL A 80 -20.77 8.44 22.81
C VAL A 80 -20.10 7.25 22.11
N LEU A 81 -19.23 6.56 22.81
CA LEU A 81 -18.70 5.26 22.42
C LEU A 81 -19.39 4.20 23.26
N ALA A 82 -20.12 3.31 22.60
CA ALA A 82 -20.67 2.12 23.25
C ALA A 82 -19.55 1.10 23.48
N THR A 83 -19.35 0.70 24.72
CA THR A 83 -18.34 -0.30 25.11
C THR A 83 -19.04 -1.44 25.86
N THR A 84 -18.36 -2.58 26.03
CA THR A 84 -18.86 -3.71 26.82
C THR A 84 -19.13 -3.35 28.30
N ASP A 85 -18.45 -2.34 28.81
CA ASP A 85 -18.54 -1.91 30.23
C ASP A 85 -19.47 -0.70 30.43
N GLY A 86 -20.17 -0.27 29.35
CA GLY A 86 -21.09 0.87 29.36
C GLY A 86 -20.72 1.96 28.36
N ASP A 87 -21.60 2.93 28.20
CA ASP A 87 -21.43 4.04 27.28
C ASP A 87 -20.53 5.12 27.85
N VAL A 88 -19.45 5.44 27.14
CA VAL A 88 -18.53 6.52 27.51
C VAL A 88 -18.74 7.70 26.56
N SER A 89 -19.06 8.87 27.12
CA SER A 89 -19.22 10.10 26.33
C SER A 89 -18.07 11.05 26.55
N GLY A 90 -17.60 11.69 25.48
CA GLY A 90 -16.51 12.66 25.57
C GLY A 90 -15.85 12.97 24.24
N LYS A 91 -14.71 13.66 24.35
CA LYS A 91 -13.81 13.91 23.23
C LYS A 91 -12.99 12.66 22.96
N GLN A 92 -13.11 12.13 21.74
CA GLN A 92 -12.44 10.93 21.26
C GLN A 92 -11.29 11.33 20.34
N PHE A 93 -10.10 10.83 20.62
CA PHE A 93 -8.99 10.86 19.68
C PHE A 93 -8.94 9.49 18.99
N ARG A 94 -9.11 9.49 17.67
CA ARG A 94 -9.15 8.29 16.87
C ARG A 94 -7.93 8.22 15.98
N TYR A 95 -7.25 7.08 16.01
CA TYR A 95 -6.10 6.77 15.17
C TYR A 95 -6.40 5.52 14.37
N LEU A 96 -5.96 5.52 13.14
CA LEU A 96 -6.04 4.36 12.25
C LEU A 96 -4.71 4.23 11.51
N ASN A 97 -3.98 3.16 11.79
CA ASN A 97 -2.79 2.78 11.05
C ASN A 97 -3.14 1.62 10.12
N VAL A 98 -2.69 1.69 8.89
CA VAL A 98 -2.94 0.68 7.86
C VAL A 98 -1.61 0.28 7.24
N ILE A 99 -1.32 -1.02 7.26
CA ILE A 99 -0.11 -1.60 6.65
C ILE A 99 -0.55 -2.61 5.59
N PRO A 100 -0.76 -2.18 4.32
CA PRO A 100 -1.08 -3.08 3.22
C PRO A 100 0.16 -3.86 2.78
N LEU A 101 -0.04 -5.17 2.53
CA LEU A 101 0.90 -6.08 1.88
C LEU A 101 0.17 -6.72 0.70
N MET A 102 0.51 -6.32 -0.50
CA MET A 102 -0.26 -6.62 -1.69
C MET A 102 0.63 -7.24 -2.78
N GLY A 103 0.02 -7.98 -3.67
CA GLY A 103 0.67 -8.50 -4.87
C GLY A 103 -0.31 -8.52 -6.03
N GLY A 104 0.17 -8.34 -7.25
CA GLY A 104 -0.71 -8.27 -8.40
C GLY A 104 0.01 -8.02 -9.70
N PHE A 105 -0.67 -7.39 -10.62
CA PHE A 105 -0.19 -7.17 -11.98
C PHE A 105 -0.48 -5.75 -12.45
N ALA A 106 0.44 -5.23 -13.25
CA ALA A 106 0.26 -3.97 -13.93
C ALA A 106 0.61 -4.06 -15.41
N PHE A 107 -0.13 -3.31 -16.21
CA PHE A 107 0.14 -3.09 -17.61
C PHE A 107 0.86 -1.74 -17.77
N HIS A 108 1.98 -1.76 -18.47
CA HIS A 108 2.85 -0.60 -18.67
C HIS A 108 2.83 -0.16 -20.13
N ILE A 109 2.69 1.14 -20.35
CA ILE A 109 2.73 1.78 -21.67
C ILE A 109 3.93 2.72 -21.69
N PRO A 110 4.99 2.43 -22.44
CA PRO A 110 6.11 3.35 -22.59
C PRO A 110 5.69 4.56 -23.41
N LEU A 111 6.01 5.75 -22.92
CA LEU A 111 5.72 7.04 -23.56
C LEU A 111 6.97 7.67 -24.21
N GLY A 112 8.10 6.98 -24.15
CA GLY A 112 9.39 7.48 -24.64
C GLY A 112 10.14 8.33 -23.60
N HIS A 113 11.44 8.59 -23.87
CA HIS A 113 12.32 9.38 -23.00
C HIS A 113 12.31 8.94 -21.52
N GLY A 114 12.22 7.62 -21.26
CA GLY A 114 12.14 7.07 -19.91
C GLY A 114 10.80 7.29 -19.19
N SER A 115 9.83 7.91 -19.86
CA SER A 115 8.48 8.13 -19.32
C SER A 115 7.58 6.93 -19.59
N ARG A 116 6.69 6.64 -18.66
CA ARG A 116 5.75 5.51 -18.75
C ARG A 116 4.45 5.76 -17.99
N LEU A 117 3.37 5.21 -18.52
CA LEU A 117 2.07 5.12 -17.86
C LEU A 117 1.87 3.66 -17.43
N TRP A 118 1.20 3.42 -16.31
CA TRP A 118 0.77 2.09 -15.92
C TRP A 118 -0.62 2.10 -15.29
N ALA A 119 -1.29 0.97 -15.40
CA ALA A 119 -2.51 0.69 -14.68
C ALA A 119 -2.49 -0.79 -14.25
N GLY A 120 -2.94 -1.05 -13.03
CA GLY A 120 -2.87 -2.39 -12.46
C GLY A 120 -3.89 -2.63 -11.36
N VAL A 121 -3.87 -3.86 -10.87
CA VAL A 121 -4.65 -4.28 -9.72
C VAL A 121 -3.84 -5.21 -8.85
N ASN A 122 -3.80 -4.91 -7.56
CA ASN A 122 -3.18 -5.73 -6.53
C ASN A 122 -4.25 -6.34 -5.63
N GLY A 123 -4.02 -7.54 -5.15
CA GLY A 123 -4.80 -8.22 -4.13
C GLY A 123 -3.89 -8.64 -2.99
N GLY A 124 -4.42 -8.71 -1.78
CA GLY A 124 -3.61 -9.08 -0.61
C GLY A 124 -4.32 -8.80 0.70
N ALA A 125 -3.54 -8.52 1.73
CA ALA A 125 -4.06 -8.23 3.05
C ALA A 125 -3.46 -6.93 3.61
N ALA A 126 -4.22 -6.24 4.44
CA ALA A 126 -3.72 -5.14 5.23
C ALA A 126 -3.95 -5.37 6.72
N TYR A 127 -2.98 -5.00 7.52
CA TYR A 127 -3.13 -4.91 8.96
C TYR A 127 -3.72 -3.55 9.30
N PHE A 128 -4.85 -3.57 10.02
CA PHE A 128 -5.53 -2.40 10.53
C PHE A 128 -5.35 -2.33 12.03
N ASP A 129 -4.87 -1.20 12.52
CA ASP A 129 -4.74 -0.89 13.93
C ASP A 129 -5.56 0.37 14.22
N ARG A 130 -6.68 0.17 14.94
CA ARG A 130 -7.68 1.20 15.28
C ARG A 130 -7.60 1.48 16.76
N VAL A 131 -7.27 2.71 17.10
CA VAL A 131 -7.16 3.16 18.48
C VAL A 131 -8.15 4.30 18.73
N VAL A 132 -8.86 4.23 19.84
CA VAL A 132 -9.77 5.27 20.31
C VAL A 132 -9.42 5.62 21.76
N ASP A 133 -8.96 6.84 21.96
CA ASP A 133 -8.67 7.38 23.31
C ASP A 133 -9.83 8.26 23.77
N ILE A 134 -10.37 7.96 24.95
CA ILE A 134 -11.41 8.76 25.60
C ILE A 134 -11.02 9.00 27.06
N GLY A 135 -10.63 10.21 27.38
CA GLY A 135 -10.15 10.55 28.72
C GLY A 135 -8.89 9.78 29.09
N LEU A 136 -9.00 8.83 30.03
CA LEU A 136 -7.91 7.96 30.47
C LEU A 136 -8.00 6.54 29.90
N ASN A 137 -9.01 6.26 29.09
CA ASN A 137 -9.24 4.91 28.54
C ASN A 137 -8.84 4.85 27.08
N GLU A 138 -8.09 3.80 26.74
CA GLU A 138 -7.69 3.45 25.38
C GLU A 138 -8.40 2.16 24.96
N TYR A 139 -9.01 2.19 23.79
CA TYR A 139 -9.67 1.03 23.16
C TYR A 139 -8.97 0.73 21.84
N THR A 140 -8.36 -0.44 21.75
CA THR A 140 -7.64 -0.89 20.55
C THR A 140 -8.32 -2.08 19.92
N LEU A 141 -8.50 -2.03 18.61
CA LEU A 141 -9.01 -3.12 17.79
C LEU A 141 -8.13 -3.28 16.55
N SER A 142 -7.45 -4.41 16.46
CA SER A 142 -6.50 -4.66 15.37
C SER A 142 -6.76 -6.01 14.73
N ASP A 143 -6.74 -6.07 13.39
CA ASP A 143 -6.86 -7.33 12.64
C ASP A 143 -6.35 -7.17 11.20
N TRP A 144 -6.17 -8.30 10.53
CA TRP A 144 -5.88 -8.40 9.11
C TRP A 144 -7.17 -8.49 8.31
N GLN A 145 -7.28 -7.66 7.27
CA GLN A 145 -8.37 -7.71 6.29
C GLN A 145 -7.82 -7.98 4.89
N TRP A 146 -8.50 -8.85 4.14
CA TRP A 146 -8.20 -9.06 2.72
C TRP A 146 -8.78 -7.92 1.88
N GLY A 147 -8.11 -7.59 0.78
CA GLY A 147 -8.57 -6.50 -0.06
C GLY A 147 -7.99 -6.48 -1.46
N VAL A 148 -8.42 -5.46 -2.20
CA VAL A 148 -7.96 -5.16 -3.57
C VAL A 148 -7.55 -3.70 -3.66
N GLN A 149 -6.60 -3.43 -4.55
CA GLN A 149 -6.00 -2.12 -4.75
C GLN A 149 -5.78 -1.88 -6.26
N PRO A 150 -6.82 -1.49 -7.02
CA PRO A 150 -6.60 -0.94 -8.36
C PRO A 150 -5.81 0.37 -8.27
N HIS A 151 -4.90 0.55 -9.21
CA HIS A 151 -4.00 1.69 -9.23
C HIS A 151 -3.65 2.13 -10.65
N VAL A 152 -3.28 3.39 -10.78
CA VAL A 152 -2.81 4.00 -12.02
C VAL A 152 -1.69 4.97 -11.69
N GLY A 153 -0.70 5.08 -12.56
CA GLY A 153 0.41 6.01 -12.32
C GLY A 153 1.12 6.42 -13.59
N LEU A 154 1.86 7.50 -13.48
CA LEU A 154 2.63 8.12 -14.56
C LEU A 154 4.03 8.46 -14.04
N ALA A 155 5.06 8.07 -14.79
CA ALA A 155 6.44 8.40 -14.50
C ALA A 155 7.06 9.24 -15.62
N PHE A 156 7.93 10.16 -15.22
CA PHE A 156 8.70 11.04 -16.07
C PHE A 156 10.20 10.74 -15.87
N GLY A 157 10.87 10.29 -16.91
CA GLY A 157 12.31 9.99 -16.87
C GLY A 157 13.14 11.21 -16.49
N LEU A 158 14.07 11.04 -15.57
CA LEU A 158 15.03 12.07 -15.15
C LEU A 158 16.41 11.80 -15.80
N GLY A 159 16.47 11.97 -17.12
CA GLY A 159 17.69 11.69 -17.90
C GLY A 159 17.86 10.19 -18.25
N ASP A 160 19.09 9.79 -18.60
CA ASP A 160 19.40 8.47 -19.16
C ASP A 160 19.68 7.39 -18.09
N GLY A 161 19.63 7.74 -16.81
CA GLY A 161 20.08 6.91 -15.70
C GLY A 161 19.07 5.90 -15.17
N GLY A 162 17.91 5.69 -15.82
CA GLY A 162 16.88 4.75 -15.35
C GLY A 162 16.12 5.19 -14.09
N THR A 163 16.28 6.45 -13.69
CA THR A 163 15.53 7.08 -12.60
C THR A 163 14.38 7.91 -13.17
N ALA A 164 13.21 7.86 -12.55
CA ALA A 164 12.07 8.68 -12.93
C ALA A 164 11.36 9.24 -11.70
N LEU A 165 10.81 10.44 -11.83
CA LEU A 165 9.80 10.96 -10.89
C LEU A 165 8.47 10.38 -11.26
N PHE A 166 7.69 9.93 -10.28
CA PHE A 166 6.36 9.39 -10.57
C PHE A 166 5.27 9.94 -9.66
N PHE A 167 4.05 9.84 -10.17
CA PHE A 167 2.81 10.11 -9.46
C PHE A 167 1.90 8.92 -9.66
N ASP A 168 1.23 8.48 -8.60
CA ASP A 168 0.24 7.41 -8.69
C ASP A 168 -0.99 7.70 -7.84
N GLY A 169 -2.09 7.03 -8.22
CA GLY A 169 -3.34 7.02 -7.49
C GLY A 169 -3.81 5.60 -7.29
N ARG A 170 -4.30 5.31 -6.09
CA ARG A 170 -4.76 3.98 -5.68
C ARG A 170 -6.10 4.09 -5.00
N TRP A 171 -6.99 3.16 -5.30
CA TRP A 171 -8.18 2.93 -4.50
C TRP A 171 -7.98 1.68 -3.68
N ASN A 172 -8.06 1.80 -2.36
CA ASN A 172 -7.86 0.72 -1.42
C ASN A 172 -9.23 0.28 -0.89
N TYR A 173 -9.56 -0.99 -1.07
CA TYR A 173 -10.79 -1.59 -0.57
C TYR A 173 -10.48 -2.90 0.15
N PHE A 174 -10.89 -3.00 1.41
CA PHE A 174 -10.70 -4.18 2.26
C PHE A 174 -12.04 -4.64 2.79
N TRP A 175 -12.30 -5.96 2.71
CA TRP A 175 -13.56 -6.54 3.15
C TRP A 175 -13.65 -6.59 4.66
N GLU A 176 -14.87 -6.51 5.17
CA GLU A 176 -15.19 -6.69 6.58
C GLU A 176 -14.65 -8.01 7.12
N ARG A 177 -14.09 -7.99 8.33
CA ARG A 177 -13.60 -9.17 9.02
C ARG A 177 -13.61 -8.96 10.53
N HIS A 178 -13.99 -10.01 11.28
CA HIS A 178 -13.96 -10.08 12.75
C HIS A 178 -14.54 -8.83 13.45
N GLY A 179 -15.65 -8.29 12.93
CA GLY A 179 -16.31 -7.12 13.51
C GLY A 179 -15.66 -5.77 13.15
N ILE A 180 -14.57 -5.76 12.38
CA ILE A 180 -14.05 -4.54 11.77
C ILE A 180 -14.75 -4.34 10.43
N PRO A 181 -15.54 -3.26 10.26
CA PRO A 181 -16.23 -2.96 9.00
C PRO A 181 -15.26 -2.88 7.81
N SER A 182 -15.79 -3.02 6.61
CA SER A 182 -15.00 -2.83 5.39
C SER A 182 -14.30 -1.47 5.40
N GLN A 183 -13.05 -1.44 4.96
CA GLN A 183 -12.24 -0.22 4.94
C GLN A 183 -12.02 0.24 3.52
N GLN A 184 -12.11 1.56 3.31
CA GLN A 184 -11.93 2.18 1.99
C GLN A 184 -11.17 3.49 2.13
N TYR A 185 -10.19 3.72 1.27
CA TYR A 185 -9.53 5.01 1.15
C TYR A 185 -8.86 5.14 -0.21
N PHE A 186 -8.70 6.37 -0.66
CA PHE A 186 -7.87 6.71 -1.80
C PHE A 186 -6.51 7.15 -1.32
N SER A 187 -5.44 6.67 -1.96
CA SER A 187 -4.10 7.19 -1.73
C SER A 187 -3.51 7.75 -3.01
N PHE A 188 -2.66 8.76 -2.85
CA PHE A 188 -1.96 9.47 -3.90
C PHE A 188 -0.49 9.53 -3.54
N GLY A 189 0.35 8.95 -4.37
CA GLY A 189 1.79 8.87 -4.18
C GLY A 189 2.55 9.84 -5.08
N VAL A 190 3.63 10.39 -4.55
CA VAL A 190 4.68 11.04 -5.31
C VAL A 190 6.03 10.46 -4.88
N GLY A 191 6.87 10.08 -5.84
CA GLY A 191 8.09 9.37 -5.48
C GLY A 191 9.08 9.19 -6.61
N LEU A 192 10.09 8.38 -6.31
CA LEU A 192 11.16 8.04 -7.25
C LEU A 192 11.03 6.57 -7.66
N LEU A 193 11.16 6.37 -8.95
CA LEU A 193 11.26 5.06 -9.57
C LEU A 193 12.72 4.83 -9.95
N PHE A 194 13.26 3.68 -9.56
CA PHE A 194 14.60 3.23 -9.85
C PHE A 194 14.55 1.93 -10.66
N GLY A 195 15.43 1.79 -11.62
CA GLY A 195 15.46 0.67 -12.53
C GLY A 195 14.62 0.96 -13.77
N GLY A 196 14.87 0.27 -14.79
CA GLY A 196 14.29 0.40 -16.11
C GLY A 196 15.32 -0.08 -17.09
N SER A 197 14.99 -1.13 -17.83
CA SER A 197 15.86 -1.55 -18.91
C SER A 197 16.05 -0.37 -19.86
N SER A 198 17.25 0.16 -19.89
CA SER A 198 17.71 0.89 -21.06
C SER A 198 17.61 -0.10 -22.22
N HIS A 199 16.54 -0.05 -23.01
CA HIS A 199 16.56 -0.64 -24.33
C HIS A 199 17.65 0.09 -25.12
N LYS A 200 18.89 -0.38 -25.02
CA LYS A 200 19.88 -0.11 -26.06
C LYS A 200 19.31 -0.68 -27.35
N LYS A 201 18.92 0.22 -28.24
CA LYS A 201 18.74 -0.10 -29.66
C LYS A 201 20.03 -0.68 -30.25
#